data_c8050dffbeb5d9d418869e58b55dbe95
#
_entry.id   c8050dffbeb5d9d418869e58b55dbe95
#
_cell.length_a   1.000
_cell.length_b   1.000
_cell.length_c   1.000
_cell.angle_alpha   90.00
_cell.angle_beta   90.00
_cell.angle_gamma   90.00
#
_symmetry.space_group_name_H-M   'P 1'
#
loop_
_entity.id
_entity.type
_entity.pdbx_description
1 polymer ?
#
loop_
_entity_poly.entity_id
_entity_poly.type
_entity_poly.pdbx_seq_one_letter_code
_entity_poly.pdbx_strand_id
1 'polypeptide(L)'
;NIQKNNCKYGCYFSGTLPNEITTKSFTKLLFKKLNLSHVIAMKNRINNKVKNIALCCGSGFSVFRTEINNLDQFDAILTGDIKWHDWRLVDQCKWALIDIGHDVEKNFCFLIKEKIEQNFKNISIKIVEPYLDFYFKTK
;
A
#
# COMPACT_ATOMS: atom_id res chain seq x y z
N ASN A 1 4.97 16.45 2.40
CA ASN A 1 4.07 17.06 3.40
C ASN A 1 3.54 18.39 2.89
N ILE A 2 2.22 18.51 2.83
CA ILE A 2 1.53 19.76 2.47
C ILE A 2 1.08 20.43 3.75
N GLN A 3 1.44 21.70 3.95
CA GLN A 3 0.91 22.53 5.05
C GLN A 3 -0.26 23.38 4.53
N LYS A 4 -1.41 23.27 5.19
CA LYS A 4 -2.56 24.15 4.98
C LYS A 4 -3.18 24.46 6.33
N ASN A 5 -3.33 25.74 6.66
CA ASN A 5 -3.93 26.23 7.92
C ASN A 5 -3.28 25.62 9.18
N ASN A 6 -1.94 25.59 9.25
CA ASN A 6 -1.14 25.01 10.34
C ASN A 6 -1.33 23.51 10.58
N CYS A 7 -2.07 22.78 9.73
CA CYS A 7 -2.14 21.35 9.75
C CYS A 7 -1.12 20.75 8.75
N LYS A 8 -0.38 19.74 9.21
CA LYS A 8 0.49 18.95 8.31
C LYS A 8 -0.31 17.81 7.71
N TYR A 9 -0.40 17.76 6.40
CA TYR A 9 -0.99 16.64 5.67
C TYR A 9 0.14 15.81 5.05
N GLY A 10 0.13 14.50 5.31
CA GLY A 10 1.04 13.56 4.66
C GLY A 10 0.38 12.98 3.40
N CYS A 11 1.17 12.77 2.36
CA CYS A 11 0.72 12.11 1.14
C CYS A 11 0.87 10.59 1.20
N TYR A 12 1.68 10.08 2.11
CA TYR A 12 1.89 8.64 2.33
C TYR A 12 2.18 8.39 3.82
N PHE A 13 2.02 7.14 4.23
CA PHE A 13 2.41 6.65 5.55
C PHE A 13 3.76 5.96 5.45
N SER A 14 4.56 6.04 6.51
CA SER A 14 5.78 5.27 6.64
C SER A 14 5.80 4.49 7.96
N GLY A 15 6.52 3.39 7.97
CA GLY A 15 6.63 2.56 9.16
C GLY A 15 7.84 1.63 9.09
N THR A 16 8.18 1.07 10.25
CA THR A 16 9.28 0.12 10.40
C THR A 16 8.72 -1.21 10.89
N LEU A 17 9.05 -2.29 10.20
CA LEU A 17 8.67 -3.63 10.65
C LEU A 17 9.44 -4.01 11.94
N PRO A 18 8.83 -4.77 12.86
CA PRO A 18 9.50 -5.21 14.07
C PRO A 18 10.73 -6.07 13.76
N ASN A 19 10.65 -6.93 12.74
CA ASN A 19 11.75 -7.76 12.27
C ASN A 19 11.98 -7.55 10.77
N GLU A 20 13.23 -7.62 10.35
CA GLU A 20 13.60 -7.62 8.94
C GLU A 20 13.20 -8.95 8.30
N ILE A 21 12.51 -8.88 7.17
CA ILE A 21 12.07 -10.05 6.40
C ILE A 21 12.35 -9.84 4.91
N THR A 22 12.33 -10.91 4.11
CA THR A 22 12.50 -10.79 2.66
C THR A 22 11.25 -10.18 2.02
N THR A 23 11.40 -9.50 0.88
CA THR A 23 10.27 -9.01 0.06
C THR A 23 9.27 -10.14 -0.20
N LYS A 24 9.74 -11.36 -0.51
CA LYS A 24 8.89 -12.54 -0.69
C LYS A 24 8.04 -12.87 0.54
N SER A 25 8.63 -12.83 1.72
CA SER A 25 7.90 -13.08 2.97
C SER A 25 6.94 -11.94 3.28
N PHE A 26 7.35 -10.73 2.99
CA PHE A 26 6.54 -9.53 3.19
C PHE A 26 5.30 -9.52 2.27
N THR A 27 5.44 -9.84 0.97
CA THR A 27 4.30 -9.93 0.05
C THR A 27 3.29 -11.00 0.48
N LYS A 28 3.77 -12.16 0.97
CA LYS A 28 2.87 -13.19 1.53
C LYS A 28 2.12 -12.70 2.78
N LEU A 29 2.81 -11.96 3.65
CA LEU A 29 2.22 -11.37 4.84
C LEU A 29 1.12 -10.35 4.47
N LEU A 30 1.40 -9.43 3.52
CA LEU A 30 0.44 -8.46 3.02
C LEU A 30 -0.78 -9.13 2.42
N PHE A 31 -0.58 -10.09 1.51
CA PHE A 31 -1.66 -10.84 0.88
C PHE A 31 -2.63 -11.43 1.91
N LYS A 32 -2.08 -12.11 2.93
CA LYS A 32 -2.87 -12.75 3.98
C LYS A 32 -3.55 -11.75 4.92
N LYS A 33 -2.80 -10.73 5.38
CA LYS A 33 -3.28 -9.81 6.43
C LYS A 33 -4.29 -8.80 5.93
N LEU A 34 -4.15 -8.37 4.68
CA LEU A 34 -5.02 -7.36 4.08
C LEU A 34 -6.12 -7.98 3.20
N ASN A 35 -6.18 -9.31 3.11
CA ASN A 35 -7.14 -10.03 2.26
C ASN A 35 -7.16 -9.46 0.83
N LEU A 36 -5.98 -9.39 0.21
CA LEU A 36 -5.82 -8.80 -1.11
C LEU A 36 -6.21 -9.78 -2.21
N SER A 37 -6.67 -9.27 -3.35
CA SER A 37 -6.93 -10.05 -4.56
C SER A 37 -5.63 -10.50 -5.24
N HIS A 38 -4.60 -9.65 -5.16
CA HIS A 38 -3.27 -9.92 -5.71
C HIS A 38 -2.20 -9.10 -4.99
N VAL A 39 -0.95 -9.50 -5.17
CA VAL A 39 0.24 -8.72 -4.83
C VAL A 39 1.27 -8.95 -5.92
N ILE A 40 1.77 -7.86 -6.51
CA ILE A 40 2.80 -7.92 -7.54
C ILE A 40 4.07 -7.26 -7.00
N ALA A 41 5.21 -7.89 -7.16
CA ALA A 41 6.50 -7.34 -6.79
C ALA A 41 7.55 -7.65 -7.86
N MET A 42 8.59 -6.80 -7.94
CA MET A 42 9.68 -7.00 -8.88
C MET A 42 10.45 -8.27 -8.56
N LYS A 43 10.61 -9.15 -9.57
CA LYS A 43 11.30 -10.45 -9.42
C LYS A 43 12.76 -10.28 -8.96
N ASN A 44 13.45 -9.28 -9.48
CA ASN A 44 14.85 -9.00 -9.14
C ASN A 44 15.04 -8.44 -7.72
N ARG A 45 13.96 -8.05 -7.03
CA ARG A 45 13.95 -7.54 -5.65
C ARG A 45 13.34 -8.52 -4.64
N ILE A 46 12.91 -9.70 -5.07
CA ILE A 46 12.12 -10.64 -4.25
C ILE A 46 12.85 -11.14 -3.00
N ASN A 47 14.18 -11.17 -3.05
CA ASN A 47 15.02 -11.60 -1.94
C ASN A 47 15.61 -10.43 -1.11
N ASN A 48 15.34 -9.17 -1.52
CA ASN A 48 15.79 -8.02 -0.75
C ASN A 48 15.18 -8.03 0.64
N LYS A 49 15.93 -7.51 1.60
CA LYS A 49 15.46 -7.33 2.97
C LYS A 49 14.56 -6.10 3.05
N VAL A 50 13.51 -6.22 3.83
CA VAL A 50 12.51 -5.16 4.06
C VAL A 50 12.35 -4.95 5.54
N LYS A 51 12.54 -3.72 5.98
CA LYS A 51 12.31 -3.24 7.33
C LYS A 51 11.58 -1.90 7.34
N ASN A 52 12.07 -0.93 6.57
CA ASN A 52 11.45 0.40 6.46
C ASN A 52 10.56 0.45 5.22
N ILE A 53 9.31 0.82 5.39
CA ILE A 53 8.31 0.82 4.33
C ILE A 53 7.62 2.18 4.20
N ALA A 54 7.18 2.51 2.99
CA ALA A 54 6.23 3.58 2.74
C ALA A 54 5.00 3.03 2.03
N LEU A 55 3.83 3.58 2.34
CA LEU A 55 2.53 3.12 1.84
C LEU A 55 1.70 4.32 1.40
N CYS A 56 1.20 4.28 0.16
CA CYS A 56 0.13 5.15 -0.33
C CYS A 56 -0.91 4.26 -1.01
N CYS A 57 -2.11 4.17 -0.44
CA CYS A 57 -3.20 3.34 -0.98
C CYS A 57 -3.70 3.86 -2.33
N GLY A 58 -4.46 3.03 -3.05
CA GLY A 58 -4.99 3.34 -4.36
C GLY A 58 -3.90 3.65 -5.38
N SER A 59 -4.17 4.55 -6.33
CA SER A 59 -3.24 4.96 -7.40
C SER A 59 -2.15 5.93 -6.91
N GLY A 60 -1.46 5.58 -5.81
CA GLY A 60 -0.57 6.47 -5.07
C GLY A 60 0.84 6.66 -5.66
N PHE A 61 1.21 5.96 -6.75
CA PHE A 61 2.59 6.04 -7.27
C PHE A 61 2.99 7.44 -7.72
N SER A 62 2.04 8.26 -8.18
CA SER A 62 2.32 9.66 -8.56
C SER A 62 2.94 10.48 -7.42
N VAL A 63 2.56 10.20 -6.18
CA VAL A 63 3.13 10.83 -4.98
C VAL A 63 4.61 10.46 -4.82
N PHE A 64 4.92 9.18 -4.95
CA PHE A 64 6.30 8.70 -4.84
C PHE A 64 7.18 9.13 -6.01
N ARG A 65 6.62 9.28 -7.19
CA ARG A 65 7.36 9.71 -8.39
C ARG A 65 7.99 11.10 -8.21
N THR A 66 7.31 12.02 -7.55
CA THR A 66 7.83 13.39 -7.33
C THR A 66 8.98 13.42 -6.32
N GLU A 67 9.09 12.41 -5.46
CA GLU A 67 10.09 12.31 -4.41
C GLU A 67 11.08 11.15 -4.62
N ILE A 68 11.16 10.58 -5.82
CA ILE A 68 11.83 9.31 -6.08
C ILE A 68 13.28 9.25 -5.58
N ASN A 69 13.99 10.38 -5.64
CA ASN A 69 15.39 10.50 -5.17
C ASN A 69 15.50 10.53 -3.63
N ASN A 70 14.40 10.72 -2.92
CA ASN A 70 14.35 10.79 -1.45
C ASN A 70 13.83 9.48 -0.82
N LEU A 71 13.53 8.47 -1.64
CA LEU A 71 12.92 7.22 -1.20
C LEU A 71 13.94 6.15 -0.79
N ASP A 72 15.22 6.38 -0.95
CA ASP A 72 16.30 5.42 -0.61
C ASP A 72 16.39 5.09 0.90
N GLN A 73 15.66 5.83 1.74
CA GLN A 73 15.48 5.51 3.16
C GLN A 73 14.52 4.34 3.41
N PHE A 74 13.75 3.94 2.39
CA PHE A 74 12.81 2.82 2.47
C PHE A 74 13.39 1.59 1.77
N ASP A 75 13.01 0.42 2.25
CA ASP A 75 13.36 -0.87 1.64
C ASP A 75 12.25 -1.34 0.69
N ALA A 76 11.01 -0.90 0.94
CA ALA A 76 9.86 -1.19 0.08
C ALA A 76 8.86 -0.04 0.05
N ILE A 77 8.30 0.19 -1.13
CA ILE A 77 7.21 1.13 -1.41
C ILE A 77 5.97 0.34 -1.82
N LEU A 78 4.85 0.58 -1.14
CA LEU A 78 3.58 -0.09 -1.37
C LEU A 78 2.56 0.90 -1.94
N THR A 79 1.91 0.51 -3.05
CA THR A 79 0.83 1.28 -3.66
C THR A 79 0.01 0.38 -4.57
N GLY A 80 -1.01 0.89 -5.24
CA GLY A 80 -1.77 0.18 -6.28
C GLY A 80 -1.69 0.86 -7.64
N ASP A 81 -2.30 0.24 -8.65
CA ASP A 81 -2.44 0.77 -10.01
C ASP A 81 -1.11 1.19 -10.66
N ILE A 82 -0.08 0.40 -10.48
CA ILE A 82 1.25 0.70 -11.00
C ILE A 82 1.28 0.45 -12.49
N LYS A 83 1.57 1.48 -13.27
CA LYS A 83 1.65 1.41 -14.71
C LYS A 83 2.99 0.82 -15.17
N TRP A 84 3.03 0.26 -16.38
CA TRP A 84 4.23 -0.34 -16.95
C TRP A 84 5.47 0.58 -16.90
N HIS A 85 5.30 1.84 -17.24
CA HIS A 85 6.41 2.80 -17.21
C HIS A 85 6.88 3.13 -15.79
N ASP A 86 6.03 2.97 -14.78
CA ASP A 86 6.41 3.15 -13.38
C ASP A 86 7.35 2.02 -12.93
N TRP A 87 7.04 0.78 -13.31
CA TRP A 87 7.93 -0.36 -13.08
C TRP A 87 9.31 -0.15 -13.72
N ARG A 88 9.35 0.39 -14.95
CA ARG A 88 10.60 0.70 -15.65
C ARG A 88 11.39 1.82 -14.96
N LEU A 89 10.69 2.84 -14.47
CA LEU A 89 11.32 3.96 -13.76
C LEU A 89 12.06 3.49 -12.50
N VAL A 90 11.48 2.54 -11.75
CA VAL A 90 12.03 2.08 -10.48
C VAL A 90 13.01 0.91 -10.62
N ASP A 91 13.28 0.42 -11.82
CA ASP A 91 14.18 -0.71 -12.03
C ASP A 91 15.61 -0.43 -11.53
N GLN A 92 16.03 0.85 -11.52
CA GLN A 92 17.32 1.30 -11.01
C GLN A 92 17.32 1.63 -9.50
N CYS A 93 16.16 1.72 -8.86
CA CYS A 93 16.06 2.03 -7.44
C CYS A 93 16.52 0.85 -6.58
N LYS A 94 16.99 1.12 -5.36
CA LYS A 94 17.43 0.08 -4.43
C LYS A 94 16.27 -0.62 -3.72
N TRP A 95 15.18 0.09 -3.49
CA TRP A 95 13.99 -0.40 -2.81
C TRP A 95 13.08 -1.23 -3.73
N ALA A 96 12.25 -2.05 -3.14
CA ALA A 96 11.26 -2.85 -3.86
C ALA A 96 9.95 -2.06 -4.05
N LEU A 97 9.43 -2.00 -5.28
CA LEU A 97 8.08 -1.57 -5.53
C LEU A 97 7.13 -2.77 -5.40
N ILE A 98 6.02 -2.58 -4.68
CA ILE A 98 5.02 -3.62 -4.43
C ILE A 98 3.64 -3.05 -4.77
N ASP A 99 2.98 -3.67 -5.74
CA ASP A 99 1.58 -3.39 -6.07
C ASP A 99 0.69 -4.26 -5.18
N ILE A 100 -0.14 -3.61 -4.37
CA ILE A 100 -1.09 -4.25 -3.45
C ILE A 100 -2.55 -4.12 -3.92
N GLY A 101 -2.74 -3.65 -5.16
CA GLY A 101 -4.05 -3.40 -5.75
C GLY A 101 -4.74 -2.14 -5.23
N HIS A 102 -5.64 -1.59 -6.02
CA HIS A 102 -6.46 -0.45 -5.62
C HIS A 102 -7.47 -0.85 -4.54
N ASP A 103 -7.97 -2.07 -4.61
CA ASP A 103 -8.99 -2.61 -3.72
C ASP A 103 -8.55 -2.74 -2.24
N VAL A 104 -7.27 -2.54 -1.95
CA VAL A 104 -6.79 -2.43 -0.56
C VAL A 104 -7.53 -1.34 0.22
N GLU A 105 -8.06 -0.32 -0.45
CA GLU A 105 -8.83 0.77 0.15
C GLU A 105 -10.12 0.30 0.84
N LYS A 106 -10.66 -0.87 0.48
CA LYS A 106 -11.79 -1.49 1.18
C LYS A 106 -11.54 -1.66 2.68
N ASN A 107 -10.28 -1.87 3.08
CA ASN A 107 -9.91 -2.01 4.49
C ASN A 107 -10.16 -0.73 5.29
N PHE A 108 -10.21 0.44 4.62
CA PHE A 108 -10.52 1.71 5.27
C PHE A 108 -11.93 1.76 5.84
N CYS A 109 -12.91 1.11 5.18
CA CYS A 109 -14.28 1.03 5.65
C CYS A 109 -14.38 0.38 7.04
N PHE A 110 -13.59 -0.68 7.28
CA PHE A 110 -13.56 -1.36 8.57
C PHE A 110 -12.96 -0.48 9.66
N LEU A 111 -11.86 0.22 9.35
CA LEU A 111 -11.21 1.15 10.28
C LEU A 111 -12.12 2.32 10.66
N ILE A 112 -12.83 2.90 9.68
CA ILE A 112 -13.77 4.01 9.93
C ILE A 112 -14.96 3.52 10.75
N LYS A 113 -15.53 2.37 10.41
CA LYS A 113 -16.61 1.75 11.20
C LYS A 113 -16.20 1.62 12.66
N GLU A 114 -15.07 0.98 12.92
CA GLU A 114 -14.56 0.80 14.28
C GLU A 114 -14.41 2.14 15.02
N LYS A 115 -13.78 3.12 14.38
CA LYS A 115 -13.59 4.45 14.99
C LYS A 115 -14.90 5.17 15.29
N ILE A 116 -15.89 5.09 14.41
CA ILE A 116 -17.19 5.74 14.65
C ILE A 116 -17.93 5.03 15.79
N GLU A 117 -17.99 3.69 15.77
CA GLU A 117 -18.67 2.92 16.81
C GLU A 117 -18.02 3.07 18.20
N GLN A 118 -16.71 3.30 18.27
CA GLN A 118 -16.00 3.63 19.50
C GLN A 118 -16.41 5.00 20.09
N ASN A 119 -16.66 5.98 19.23
CA ASN A 119 -16.94 7.35 19.65
C ASN A 119 -18.42 7.69 19.76
N PHE A 120 -19.29 6.93 19.07
CA PHE A 120 -20.73 7.18 18.98
C PHE A 120 -21.50 5.91 19.31
N LYS A 121 -21.91 5.75 20.56
CA LYS A 121 -22.54 4.51 21.06
C LYS A 121 -23.94 4.18 20.48
N ASN A 122 -24.61 5.18 19.93
CA ASN A 122 -26.00 5.04 19.43
C ASN A 122 -26.08 4.93 17.89
N ILE A 123 -24.94 4.73 17.22
CA ILE A 123 -24.89 4.60 15.76
C ILE A 123 -24.58 3.16 15.40
N SER A 124 -25.42 2.57 14.55
CA SER A 124 -25.15 1.28 13.92
C SER A 124 -24.65 1.50 12.49
N ILE A 125 -23.47 0.96 12.16
CA ILE A 125 -22.84 1.14 10.84
C ILE A 125 -22.82 -0.20 10.11
N LYS A 126 -23.42 -0.21 8.92
CA LYS A 126 -23.33 -1.32 7.98
C LYS A 126 -22.33 -0.96 6.86
N ILE A 127 -21.33 -1.81 6.68
CA ILE A 127 -20.44 -1.73 5.50
C ILE A 127 -21.21 -2.37 4.35
N VAL A 128 -21.31 -1.63 3.24
CA VAL A 128 -21.83 -2.14 1.97
C VAL A 128 -20.64 -2.37 1.07
N GLU A 129 -20.33 -3.62 0.79
CA GLU A 129 -19.27 -3.96 -0.16
C GLU A 129 -19.78 -3.72 -1.58
N PRO A 130 -19.02 -3.00 -2.43
CA PRO A 130 -19.38 -2.89 -3.83
C PRO A 130 -19.26 -4.29 -4.47
N TYR A 131 -20.35 -4.73 -5.09
CA TYR A 131 -20.38 -5.99 -5.82
C TYR A 131 -19.67 -5.76 -7.17
N LEU A 132 -18.39 -6.11 -7.24
CA LEU A 132 -17.61 -6.11 -8.47
C LEU A 132 -17.15 -7.55 -8.72
N ASP A 133 -17.93 -8.29 -9.50
CA ASP A 133 -17.53 -9.62 -9.97
C ASP A 133 -16.59 -9.48 -11.16
N PHE A 134 -15.30 -9.69 -10.93
CA PHE A 134 -14.33 -9.85 -12.00
C PHE A 134 -14.05 -11.34 -12.24
N TYR A 135 -14.28 -11.79 -13.46
CA TYR A 135 -13.87 -13.12 -13.90
C TYR A 135 -12.48 -13.04 -14.52
N PHE A 136 -11.51 -13.68 -13.88
CA PHE A 136 -10.16 -13.84 -14.43
C PHE A 136 -10.01 -15.27 -14.96
N LYS A 137 -9.80 -15.42 -16.27
CA LYS A 137 -9.40 -16.68 -16.85
C LYS A 137 -7.87 -16.80 -16.76
N THR A 138 -7.39 -17.64 -15.86
CA THR A 138 -5.99 -18.07 -15.87
C THR A 138 -5.82 -19.22 -16.87
N LYS A 139 -4.76 -19.15 -17.70
CA LYS A 139 -4.36 -20.27 -18.55
C LYS A 139 -3.67 -21.34 -17.73
#